data_660ae8bfac551346c161c417e6cb81b4
#
_entry.id   660ae8bfac551346c161c417e6cb81b4
#
_cell.length_a   1.000
_cell.length_b   1.000
_cell.length_c   1.000
_cell.angle_alpha   90.00
_cell.angle_beta   90.00
_cell.angle_gamma   90.00
#
_symmetry.space_group_name_H-M   'P 1'
#
loop_
_entity.id
_entity.type
_entity.pdbx_description
1 polymer ?
#
loop_
_entity_poly.entity_id
_entity_poly.type
_entity_poly.pdbx_seq_one_letter_code
_entity_poly.pdbx_strand_id
1 'polypeptide(L)'
;LMYRSGNIDKNDKTEIGTMAMIRASHETVTDFETGAVEPTNEIFDVALRGNGFFMVQTENGIGYTRDGSFILDDQGYLSLPSVGRVVGTNGQIRIGTDKITIDSRGRITSEDGRTTYGQIAVVDFNNYDNLEKGGNGVFYTNERAVASDTQMLWKYLERSNVDAVQEMVNMMSSQRALQSASQVLKMYDQLMGKAVTEIGKV
;
A
#
# COMPACT_ATOMS: atom_id res chain seq x y z
N LEU A 1 34.86 7.52 -5.16
CA LEU A 1 35.95 7.19 -6.10
C LEU A 1 37.03 6.48 -5.31
N MET A 2 37.29 5.22 -5.61
CA MET A 2 38.37 4.43 -5.02
C MET A 2 39.51 4.33 -6.07
N TYR A 3 40.74 4.59 -5.66
CA TYR A 3 41.92 4.47 -6.49
C TYR A 3 42.85 3.38 -5.96
N ARG A 4 43.44 2.59 -6.84
CA ARG A 4 44.46 1.61 -6.49
C ARG A 4 45.81 2.32 -6.42
N SER A 5 46.45 2.29 -5.24
CA SER A 5 47.83 2.74 -5.09
C SER A 5 48.79 1.63 -5.54
N GLY A 6 49.25 1.73 -6.76
CA GLY A 6 50.38 0.93 -7.27
C GLY A 6 51.48 1.88 -7.62
N ASN A 7 52.73 1.46 -7.41
CA ASN A 7 53.96 2.23 -7.61
C ASN A 7 54.21 2.47 -9.12
N ILE A 8 53.41 3.32 -9.74
CA ILE A 8 53.49 3.70 -11.15
C ILE A 8 53.15 5.19 -11.24
N ASP A 9 53.88 5.89 -12.06
CA ASP A 9 53.88 7.32 -12.32
C ASP A 9 52.68 8.14 -11.85
N LYS A 10 52.98 9.28 -11.24
CA LYS A 10 52.00 10.21 -10.61
C LYS A 10 50.81 10.66 -11.48
N ASN A 11 50.75 10.24 -12.74
CA ASN A 11 49.72 10.64 -13.69
C ASN A 11 48.76 9.51 -14.12
N ASP A 12 48.99 8.27 -13.72
CA ASP A 12 48.11 7.14 -14.13
C ASP A 12 47.24 6.67 -12.95
N LYS A 13 46.24 7.48 -12.62
CA LYS A 13 45.19 7.10 -11.67
C LYS A 13 44.11 6.34 -12.43
N THR A 14 44.23 5.03 -12.46
CA THR A 14 43.17 4.17 -13.00
C THR A 14 42.02 4.14 -12.01
N GLU A 15 40.86 4.58 -12.44
CA GLU A 15 39.60 4.52 -11.65
C GLU A 15 39.21 3.06 -11.49
N ILE A 16 39.13 2.55 -10.24
CA ILE A 16 38.82 1.13 -9.95
C ILE A 16 37.31 0.88 -9.87
N GLY A 17 36.51 1.92 -9.96
CA GLY A 17 35.06 1.84 -9.97
C GLY A 17 34.40 2.89 -9.07
N THR A 18 33.18 3.22 -9.38
CA THR A 18 32.30 4.05 -8.57
C THR A 18 31.51 3.15 -7.60
N MET A 19 31.68 3.38 -6.30
CA MET A 19 30.81 2.76 -5.32
C MET A 19 29.48 3.50 -5.32
N ALA A 20 28.54 3.03 -6.12
CA ALA A 20 27.16 3.48 -6.04
C ALA A 20 26.53 2.83 -4.80
N MET A 21 26.28 3.61 -3.75
CA MET A 21 25.33 3.20 -2.71
C MET A 21 23.94 3.22 -3.34
N ILE A 22 23.54 2.12 -3.91
CA ILE A 22 22.16 1.90 -4.31
C ILE A 22 21.39 1.72 -3.00
N ARG A 23 20.58 2.72 -2.62
CA ARG A 23 19.47 2.50 -1.71
C ARG A 23 18.44 1.66 -2.49
N ALA A 24 18.57 0.36 -2.47
CA ALA A 24 17.47 -0.50 -2.79
C ALA A 24 16.47 -0.34 -1.63
N SER A 25 15.36 0.36 -1.86
CA SER A 25 14.20 0.18 -1.00
C SER A 25 13.83 -1.30 -1.17
N HIS A 26 13.98 -2.06 -0.11
CA HIS A 26 13.58 -3.44 -0.11
C HIS A 26 12.08 -3.49 -0.33
N GLU A 27 11.61 -4.50 -1.03
CA GLU A 27 10.25 -4.84 -1.37
C GLU A 27 9.25 -4.44 -0.28
N THR A 28 8.24 -3.68 -0.64
CA THR A 28 7.14 -3.33 0.27
C THR A 28 6.22 -4.55 0.35
N VAL A 29 6.30 -5.30 1.42
CA VAL A 29 5.36 -6.39 1.69
C VAL A 29 4.07 -5.78 2.23
N THR A 30 2.95 -6.06 1.57
CA THR A 30 1.62 -5.66 2.05
C THR A 30 1.03 -6.82 2.86
N ASP A 31 0.59 -6.52 4.07
CA ASP A 31 -0.18 -7.47 4.87
C ASP A 31 -1.66 -7.37 4.47
N PHE A 32 -2.22 -8.48 4.00
CA PHE A 32 -3.60 -8.58 3.56
C PHE A 32 -4.53 -9.14 4.65
N GLU A 33 -4.06 -9.28 5.90
CA GLU A 33 -4.94 -9.64 7.00
C GLU A 33 -6.04 -8.58 7.20
N THR A 34 -7.25 -9.04 7.46
CA THR A 34 -8.42 -8.18 7.62
C THR A 34 -8.26 -7.31 8.87
N GLY A 35 -8.42 -6.01 8.72
CA GLY A 35 -8.42 -5.06 9.82
C GLY A 35 -9.70 -5.11 10.66
N ALA A 36 -9.73 -4.34 11.74
CA ALA A 36 -10.94 -4.17 12.54
C ALA A 36 -12.02 -3.45 11.73
N VAL A 37 -13.28 -3.91 11.86
CA VAL A 37 -14.42 -3.31 11.18
C VAL A 37 -15.19 -2.44 12.18
N GLU A 38 -15.36 -1.17 11.89
CA GLU A 38 -16.04 -0.20 12.74
C GLU A 38 -17.32 0.32 12.09
N PRO A 39 -18.41 0.52 12.87
CA PRO A 39 -19.63 1.12 12.34
C PRO A 39 -19.41 2.60 12.02
N THR A 40 -19.97 3.05 10.90
CA THR A 40 -20.00 4.44 10.48
C THR A 40 -21.43 4.94 10.32
N ASN A 41 -21.62 6.25 10.23
CA ASN A 41 -22.93 6.85 9.93
C ASN A 41 -23.11 7.16 8.44
N GLU A 42 -22.10 6.91 7.64
CA GLU A 42 -22.14 7.20 6.20
C GLU A 42 -22.94 6.14 5.45
N ILE A 43 -23.77 6.58 4.51
CA ILE A 43 -24.73 5.73 3.81
C ILE A 43 -24.04 4.84 2.78
N PHE A 44 -22.93 5.31 2.23
CA PHE A 44 -22.22 4.60 1.16
C PHE A 44 -21.02 3.80 1.66
N ASP A 45 -20.75 3.81 2.97
CA ASP A 45 -19.67 3.01 3.56
C ASP A 45 -20.05 1.53 3.58
N VAL A 46 -19.13 0.72 3.09
CA VAL A 46 -19.29 -0.74 3.00
C VAL A 46 -17.97 -1.42 3.34
N ALA A 47 -17.98 -2.30 4.33
CA ALA A 47 -16.84 -3.15 4.65
C ALA A 47 -17.05 -4.59 4.17
N LEU A 48 -15.96 -5.29 3.87
CA LEU A 48 -15.96 -6.72 3.58
C LEU A 48 -15.73 -7.52 4.86
N ARG A 49 -16.51 -8.57 5.06
CA ARG A 49 -16.33 -9.53 6.15
C ARG A 49 -15.64 -10.79 5.63
N GLY A 50 -14.32 -10.72 5.50
CA GLY A 50 -13.50 -11.79 4.94
C GLY A 50 -12.61 -11.33 3.80
N ASN A 51 -12.11 -12.26 3.02
CA ASN A 51 -11.20 -11.99 1.91
C ASN A 51 -11.95 -11.43 0.69
N GLY A 52 -11.23 -10.67 -0.12
CA GLY A 52 -11.73 -10.12 -1.37
C GLY A 52 -11.46 -8.63 -1.53
N PHE A 53 -11.79 -8.12 -2.69
CA PHE A 53 -11.53 -6.73 -3.07
C PHE A 53 -12.73 -6.18 -3.85
N PHE A 54 -13.01 -4.91 -3.65
CA PHE A 54 -13.88 -4.14 -4.53
C PHE A 54 -13.17 -3.85 -5.86
N MET A 55 -13.92 -3.81 -6.94
CA MET A 55 -13.43 -3.42 -8.25
C MET A 55 -13.72 -1.95 -8.51
N VAL A 56 -12.72 -1.19 -8.93
CA VAL A 56 -12.87 0.21 -9.29
C VAL A 56 -12.30 0.47 -10.69
N GLN A 57 -13.00 1.25 -11.48
CA GLN A 57 -12.53 1.71 -12.80
C GLN A 57 -11.68 2.95 -12.59
N THR A 58 -10.38 2.81 -12.79
CA THR A 58 -9.41 3.90 -12.71
C THR A 58 -9.01 4.38 -14.10
N GLU A 59 -8.25 5.45 -14.21
CA GLU A 59 -7.66 5.92 -15.46
C GLU A 59 -6.71 4.88 -16.09
N ASN A 60 -6.06 4.05 -15.26
CA ASN A 60 -5.12 3.02 -15.69
C ASN A 60 -5.75 1.64 -15.93
N GLY A 61 -7.08 1.55 -15.87
CA GLY A 61 -7.82 0.29 -16.02
C GLY A 61 -8.57 -0.12 -14.76
N ILE A 62 -8.80 -1.42 -14.60
CA ILE A 62 -9.46 -1.97 -13.42
C ILE A 62 -8.46 -2.06 -12.27
N GLY A 63 -8.78 -1.42 -11.17
CA GLY A 63 -8.05 -1.52 -9.91
C GLY A 63 -8.87 -2.27 -8.86
N TYR A 64 -8.21 -2.76 -7.83
CA TYR A 64 -8.78 -3.53 -6.75
C TYR A 64 -8.47 -2.87 -5.42
N THR A 65 -9.45 -2.77 -4.52
CA THR A 65 -9.26 -2.09 -3.24
C THR A 65 -10.10 -2.73 -2.14
N ARG A 66 -9.66 -2.58 -0.90
CA ARG A 66 -10.45 -2.92 0.28
C ARG A 66 -11.16 -1.71 0.90
N ASP A 67 -10.79 -0.51 0.41
CA ASP A 67 -11.42 0.72 0.86
C ASP A 67 -12.86 0.80 0.33
N GLY A 68 -13.81 0.81 1.24
CA GLY A 68 -15.23 0.91 0.97
C GLY A 68 -15.85 2.26 1.35
N SER A 69 -15.04 3.30 1.52
CA SER A 69 -15.49 4.68 1.76
C SER A 69 -16.00 5.32 0.46
N PHE A 70 -17.13 4.84 -0.02
CA PHE A 70 -17.67 5.29 -1.29
C PHE A 70 -18.42 6.61 -1.16
N ILE A 71 -18.51 7.31 -2.29
CA ILE A 71 -19.29 8.53 -2.47
C ILE A 71 -20.07 8.47 -3.79
N LEU A 72 -20.99 9.39 -4.01
CA LEU A 72 -21.57 9.60 -5.33
C LEU A 72 -20.79 10.68 -6.07
N ASP A 73 -20.47 10.44 -7.35
CA ASP A 73 -19.93 11.45 -8.23
C ASP A 73 -21.03 12.42 -8.72
N ASP A 74 -20.63 13.51 -9.40
CA ASP A 74 -21.54 14.53 -9.92
C ASP A 74 -22.58 13.97 -10.91
N GLN A 75 -22.34 12.78 -11.47
CA GLN A 75 -23.24 12.09 -12.39
C GLN A 75 -24.11 11.03 -11.69
N GLY A 76 -23.96 10.88 -10.37
CA GLY A 76 -24.71 9.94 -9.54
C GLY A 76 -24.20 8.50 -9.59
N TYR A 77 -22.95 8.27 -9.99
CA TYR A 77 -22.31 6.96 -9.91
C TYR A 77 -21.62 6.76 -8.58
N LEU A 78 -21.66 5.52 -8.09
CA LEU A 78 -20.89 5.11 -6.93
C LEU A 78 -19.39 5.14 -7.27
N SER A 79 -18.61 5.89 -6.52
CA SER A 79 -17.19 6.09 -6.78
C SER A 79 -16.36 6.11 -5.48
N LEU A 80 -15.08 5.80 -5.61
CA LEU A 80 -14.10 5.97 -4.55
C LEU A 80 -13.37 7.31 -4.76
N PRO A 81 -13.28 8.18 -3.74
CA PRO A 81 -12.65 9.49 -3.87
C PRO A 81 -11.24 9.41 -4.45
N SER A 82 -10.95 10.27 -5.43
CA SER A 82 -9.62 10.37 -6.08
C SER A 82 -9.11 9.10 -6.77
N VAL A 83 -9.96 8.10 -6.96
CA VAL A 83 -9.59 6.81 -7.58
C VAL A 83 -10.42 6.56 -8.84
N GLY A 84 -11.75 6.44 -8.67
CA GLY A 84 -12.61 6.15 -9.80
C GLY A 84 -13.94 5.53 -9.41
N ARG A 85 -14.70 5.07 -10.41
CA ARG A 85 -16.05 4.51 -10.22
C ARG A 85 -16.01 3.06 -9.80
N VAL A 86 -16.88 2.70 -8.86
CA VAL A 86 -17.04 1.31 -8.42
C VAL A 86 -17.70 0.49 -9.53
N VAL A 87 -17.15 -0.68 -9.77
CA VAL A 87 -17.66 -1.63 -10.77
C VAL A 87 -18.53 -2.67 -10.07
N GLY A 88 -19.74 -2.77 -10.51
CA GLY A 88 -20.67 -3.82 -10.09
C GLY A 88 -20.66 -5.00 -11.06
N THR A 89 -21.49 -6.01 -10.76
CA THR A 89 -21.64 -7.21 -11.59
C THR A 89 -22.10 -6.94 -13.03
N ASN A 90 -22.82 -5.84 -13.23
CA ASN A 90 -23.35 -5.42 -14.55
C ASN A 90 -22.69 -4.13 -15.09
N GLY A 91 -21.54 -3.75 -14.58
CA GLY A 91 -20.84 -2.52 -14.94
C GLY A 91 -20.91 -1.45 -13.86
N GLN A 92 -20.69 -0.19 -14.21
CA GLN A 92 -20.71 0.93 -13.25
C GLN A 92 -22.11 1.09 -12.63
N ILE A 93 -22.16 1.39 -11.33
CA ILE A 93 -23.41 1.48 -10.56
C ILE A 93 -23.83 2.94 -10.47
N ARG A 94 -24.99 3.27 -11.08
CA ARG A 94 -25.58 4.59 -10.99
C ARG A 94 -26.74 4.58 -10.00
N ILE A 95 -26.65 5.39 -8.95
CA ILE A 95 -27.64 5.44 -7.86
C ILE A 95 -28.41 6.76 -7.93
N GLY A 96 -27.74 7.90 -7.93
CA GLY A 96 -28.33 9.23 -8.05
C GLY A 96 -29.17 9.69 -6.84
N THR A 97 -29.17 8.93 -5.73
CA THR A 97 -29.91 9.26 -4.50
C THR A 97 -29.18 8.69 -3.28
N ASP A 98 -29.41 9.29 -2.13
CA ASP A 98 -28.95 8.84 -0.81
C ASP A 98 -29.92 7.86 -0.10
N LYS A 99 -31.16 7.72 -0.63
CA LYS A 99 -32.18 6.84 -0.05
C LYS A 99 -32.03 5.42 -0.57
N ILE A 100 -31.03 4.72 -0.03
CA ILE A 100 -30.69 3.36 -0.43
C ILE A 100 -30.55 2.43 0.77
N THR A 101 -30.60 1.14 0.49
CA THR A 101 -30.19 0.06 1.38
C THR A 101 -29.25 -0.88 0.64
N ILE A 102 -28.25 -1.40 1.33
CA ILE A 102 -27.31 -2.36 0.78
C ILE A 102 -27.43 -3.66 1.58
N ASP A 103 -27.66 -4.76 0.88
CA ASP A 103 -27.76 -6.08 1.53
C ASP A 103 -26.37 -6.72 1.72
N SER A 104 -26.31 -7.84 2.43
CA SER A 104 -25.07 -8.57 2.72
C SER A 104 -24.37 -9.14 1.49
N ARG A 105 -25.01 -9.12 0.31
CA ARG A 105 -24.43 -9.53 -0.97
C ARG A 105 -24.01 -8.33 -1.84
N GLY A 106 -24.11 -7.10 -1.28
CA GLY A 106 -23.77 -5.88 -1.98
C GLY A 106 -24.81 -5.42 -3.01
N ARG A 107 -26.04 -5.94 -2.95
CA ARG A 107 -27.13 -5.45 -3.79
C ARG A 107 -27.63 -4.12 -3.24
N ILE A 108 -27.66 -3.12 -4.10
CA ILE A 108 -28.12 -1.77 -3.77
C ILE A 108 -29.56 -1.61 -4.23
N THR A 109 -30.44 -1.35 -3.31
CA THR A 109 -31.88 -1.13 -3.59
C THR A 109 -32.31 0.21 -3.02
N SER A 110 -33.40 0.76 -3.56
CA SER A 110 -34.08 1.90 -2.96
C SER A 110 -34.60 1.53 -1.58
N GLU A 111 -34.70 2.50 -0.66
CA GLU A 111 -35.29 2.33 0.66
C GLU A 111 -36.71 1.71 0.59
N ASP A 112 -37.49 2.03 -0.45
CA ASP A 112 -38.81 1.44 -0.72
C ASP A 112 -38.74 -0.01 -1.24
N GLY A 113 -37.55 -0.56 -1.51
CA GLY A 113 -37.35 -1.90 -2.05
C GLY A 113 -37.83 -2.11 -3.51
N ARG A 114 -38.33 -1.05 -4.19
CA ARG A 114 -38.95 -1.15 -5.52
C ARG A 114 -37.94 -1.13 -6.66
N THR A 115 -36.81 -0.43 -6.45
CA THR A 115 -35.80 -0.25 -7.50
C THR A 115 -34.48 -0.87 -7.06
N THR A 116 -33.89 -1.69 -7.91
CA THR A 116 -32.51 -2.18 -7.73
C THR A 116 -31.59 -1.36 -8.63
N TYR A 117 -30.60 -0.71 -8.05
CA TYR A 117 -29.61 0.11 -8.78
C TYR A 117 -28.46 -0.72 -9.34
N GLY A 118 -28.10 -1.79 -8.67
CA GLY A 118 -27.04 -2.70 -9.06
C GLY A 118 -26.56 -3.56 -7.90
N GLN A 119 -25.45 -4.24 -8.14
CA GLN A 119 -24.77 -5.06 -7.12
C GLN A 119 -23.29 -4.81 -7.20
N ILE A 120 -22.65 -4.49 -6.08
CA ILE A 120 -21.21 -4.31 -5.99
C ILE A 120 -20.53 -5.66 -6.29
N ALA A 121 -19.54 -5.66 -7.16
CA ALA A 121 -18.74 -6.84 -7.46
C ALA A 121 -17.59 -6.95 -6.44
N VAL A 122 -17.48 -8.14 -5.83
CA VAL A 122 -16.33 -8.50 -5.02
C VAL A 122 -15.60 -9.65 -5.69
N VAL A 123 -14.30 -9.53 -5.75
CA VAL A 123 -13.41 -10.53 -6.34
C VAL A 123 -12.32 -10.90 -5.37
N ASP A 124 -11.77 -12.08 -5.55
CA ASP A 124 -10.63 -12.57 -4.79
C ASP A 124 -9.56 -13.11 -5.74
N PHE A 125 -8.35 -13.33 -5.23
CA PHE A 125 -7.21 -13.82 -5.99
C PHE A 125 -6.63 -15.05 -5.30
N ASN A 126 -6.12 -15.98 -6.09
CA ASN A 126 -5.48 -17.19 -5.54
C ASN A 126 -4.09 -16.89 -4.95
N ASN A 127 -3.40 -15.88 -5.49
CA ASN A 127 -2.10 -15.46 -5.01
C ASN A 127 -2.04 -13.93 -4.88
N TYR A 128 -1.89 -13.45 -3.66
CA TYR A 128 -1.77 -12.02 -3.37
C TYR A 128 -0.39 -11.43 -3.68
N ASP A 129 0.65 -12.26 -3.84
CA ASP A 129 2.01 -11.79 -4.18
C ASP A 129 2.07 -11.12 -5.56
N ASN A 130 1.10 -11.43 -6.43
CA ASN A 130 0.97 -10.84 -7.76
C ASN A 130 0.20 -9.52 -7.78
N LEU A 131 -0.20 -9.00 -6.62
CA LEU A 131 -0.88 -7.72 -6.47
C LEU A 131 0.15 -6.60 -6.33
N GLU A 132 0.25 -5.78 -7.35
CA GLU A 132 1.11 -4.60 -7.32
C GLU A 132 0.36 -3.42 -6.67
N LYS A 133 0.93 -2.87 -5.59
CA LYS A 133 0.34 -1.73 -4.89
C LYS A 133 0.51 -0.46 -5.72
N GLY A 134 -0.60 0.12 -6.13
CA GLY A 134 -0.66 1.45 -6.73
C GLY A 134 -0.82 2.57 -5.70
N GLY A 135 -1.17 3.75 -6.14
CA GLY A 135 -1.54 4.87 -5.26
C GLY A 135 -2.92 4.69 -4.62
N ASN A 136 -3.19 5.41 -3.54
CA ASN A 136 -4.52 5.51 -2.89
C ASN A 136 -5.13 4.17 -2.45
N GLY A 137 -4.32 3.19 -2.03
CA GLY A 137 -4.83 1.90 -1.55
C GLY A 137 -5.41 1.00 -2.65
N VAL A 138 -5.08 1.27 -3.91
CA VAL A 138 -5.50 0.46 -5.05
C VAL A 138 -4.40 -0.53 -5.41
N PHE A 139 -4.80 -1.74 -5.77
CA PHE A 139 -3.92 -2.79 -6.27
C PHE A 139 -4.21 -3.06 -7.74
N TYR A 140 -3.18 -3.44 -8.47
CA TYR A 140 -3.28 -3.86 -9.87
C TYR A 140 -2.69 -5.24 -10.02
N THR A 141 -3.26 -6.04 -10.91
CA THR A 141 -2.72 -7.37 -11.22
C THR A 141 -3.17 -7.81 -12.61
N ASN A 142 -2.36 -8.67 -13.22
CA ASN A 142 -2.72 -9.39 -14.44
C ASN A 142 -3.33 -10.78 -14.15
N GLU A 143 -3.45 -11.13 -12.86
CA GLU A 143 -4.06 -12.39 -12.46
C GLU A 143 -5.57 -12.36 -12.70
N ARG A 144 -6.13 -13.53 -12.97
CA ARG A 144 -7.56 -13.66 -13.18
C ARG A 144 -8.30 -13.53 -11.85
N ALA A 145 -9.12 -12.50 -11.74
CA ALA A 145 -10.02 -12.31 -10.61
C ALA A 145 -11.09 -13.41 -10.59
N VAL A 146 -11.35 -13.96 -9.41
CA VAL A 146 -12.41 -14.94 -9.15
C VAL A 146 -13.51 -14.24 -8.36
N ALA A 147 -14.77 -14.42 -8.78
CA ALA A 147 -15.89 -13.85 -8.04
C ALA A 147 -15.92 -14.41 -6.61
N SER A 148 -16.04 -13.53 -5.63
CA SER A 148 -16.11 -13.89 -4.22
C SER A 148 -17.51 -13.67 -3.66
N ASP A 149 -17.99 -14.62 -2.84
CA ASP A 149 -19.25 -14.52 -2.10
C ASP A 149 -19.05 -13.88 -0.70
N THR A 150 -18.00 -13.09 -0.53
CA THR A 150 -17.69 -12.40 0.72
C THR A 150 -18.85 -11.50 1.15
N GLN A 151 -19.26 -11.63 2.42
CA GLN A 151 -20.34 -10.81 2.97
C GLN A 151 -19.92 -9.37 3.11
N MET A 152 -20.85 -8.46 2.81
CA MET A 152 -20.69 -7.03 2.98
C MET A 152 -21.43 -6.55 4.21
N LEU A 153 -20.81 -5.62 4.91
CA LEU A 153 -21.39 -4.93 6.06
C LEU A 153 -21.67 -3.48 5.64
N TRP A 154 -22.94 -3.13 5.56
CA TRP A 154 -23.39 -1.79 5.22
C TRP A 154 -23.26 -0.86 6.42
N LYS A 155 -22.79 0.37 6.19
CA LYS A 155 -22.46 1.37 7.22
C LYS A 155 -21.34 0.91 8.16
N TYR A 156 -20.39 0.18 7.62
CA TYR A 156 -19.17 -0.19 8.29
C TYR A 156 -17.98 0.14 7.39
N LEU A 157 -16.84 0.43 8.00
CA LEU A 157 -15.58 0.64 7.32
C LEU A 157 -14.50 -0.23 7.95
N GLU A 158 -13.65 -0.80 7.11
CA GLU A 158 -12.47 -1.55 7.55
C GLU A 158 -11.36 -0.58 7.88
N ARG A 159 -10.79 -0.68 9.09
CA ARG A 159 -9.61 0.06 9.49
C ARG A 159 -8.34 -0.64 9.04
N SER A 160 -7.28 0.15 8.89
CA SER A 160 -5.95 -0.41 8.67
C SER A 160 -5.59 -1.40 9.79
N ASN A 161 -5.00 -2.55 9.40
CA ASN A 161 -4.44 -3.55 10.32
C ASN A 161 -3.09 -3.12 10.92
N VAL A 162 -2.57 -1.95 10.53
CA VAL A 162 -1.30 -1.41 11.01
C VAL A 162 -1.50 -0.64 12.32
N ASP A 163 -0.80 -1.08 13.39
CA ASP A 163 -0.70 -0.31 14.64
C ASP A 163 0.37 0.79 14.48
N ALA A 164 -0.10 2.03 14.33
CA ALA A 164 0.77 3.19 14.15
C ALA A 164 1.74 3.39 15.33
N VAL A 165 1.34 3.03 16.55
CA VAL A 165 2.21 3.17 17.73
C VAL A 165 3.33 2.16 17.68
N GLN A 166 3.03 0.91 17.34
CA GLN A 166 4.03 -0.14 17.19
C GLN A 166 5.03 0.20 16.07
N GLU A 167 4.54 0.72 14.95
CA GLU A 167 5.40 1.14 13.84
C GLU A 167 6.32 2.33 14.21
N MET A 168 5.82 3.27 15.00
CA MET A 168 6.66 4.34 15.54
C MET A 168 7.77 3.80 16.45
N VAL A 169 7.47 2.83 17.31
CA VAL A 169 8.46 2.18 18.18
C VAL A 169 9.51 1.45 17.35
N ASN A 170 9.08 0.70 16.34
CA ASN A 170 9.98 -0.01 15.43
C ASN A 170 10.90 0.97 14.67
N MET A 171 10.37 2.09 14.21
CA MET A 171 11.13 3.15 13.55
C MET A 171 12.18 3.76 14.50
N MET A 172 11.78 4.12 15.73
CA MET A 172 12.71 4.66 16.72
C MET A 172 13.81 3.66 17.08
N SER A 173 13.48 2.38 17.21
CA SER A 173 14.44 1.31 17.47
C SER A 173 15.46 1.18 16.34
N SER A 174 14.99 1.18 15.10
CA SER A 174 15.83 1.14 13.92
C SER A 174 16.74 2.36 13.80
N GLN A 175 16.22 3.55 14.13
CA GLN A 175 17.01 4.78 14.14
C GLN A 175 18.12 4.75 15.21
N ARG A 176 17.82 4.24 16.41
CA ARG A 176 18.82 4.07 17.46
C ARG A 176 19.91 3.06 17.07
N ALA A 177 19.53 1.97 16.41
CA ALA A 177 20.48 0.99 15.91
C ALA A 177 21.44 1.59 14.86
N LEU A 178 20.92 2.40 13.93
CA LEU A 178 21.73 3.12 12.96
C LEU A 178 22.66 4.14 13.62
N GLN A 179 22.19 4.87 14.64
CA GLN A 179 23.04 5.81 15.39
C GLN A 179 24.16 5.09 16.11
N SER A 180 23.89 3.97 16.77
CA SER A 180 24.90 3.15 17.45
C SER A 180 25.94 2.61 16.45
N ALA A 181 25.51 2.09 15.32
CA ALA A 181 26.41 1.61 14.26
C ALA A 181 27.30 2.75 13.73
N SER A 182 26.74 3.94 13.51
CA SER A 182 27.51 5.11 13.09
C SER A 182 28.54 5.57 14.13
N GLN A 183 28.22 5.46 15.42
CA GLN A 183 29.17 5.76 16.50
C GLN A 183 30.34 4.76 16.52
N VAL A 184 30.06 3.47 16.35
CA VAL A 184 31.10 2.44 16.30
C VAL A 184 32.02 2.67 15.10
N LEU A 185 31.50 3.01 13.94
CA LEU A 185 32.32 3.36 12.77
C LEU A 185 33.21 4.57 13.05
N LYS A 186 32.68 5.64 13.66
CA LYS A 186 33.48 6.83 14.03
C LYS A 186 34.59 6.48 15.04
N MET A 187 34.31 5.62 16.03
CA MET A 187 35.35 5.17 16.96
C MET A 187 36.43 4.35 16.26
N TYR A 188 36.03 3.49 15.31
CA TYR A 188 36.95 2.71 14.50
C TYR A 188 37.87 3.62 13.66
N ASP A 189 37.29 4.62 12.99
CA ASP A 189 38.04 5.60 12.21
C ASP A 189 39.04 6.40 13.07
N GLN A 190 38.62 6.79 14.29
CA GLN A 190 39.50 7.47 15.25
C GLN A 190 40.64 6.58 15.73
N LEU A 191 40.41 5.30 15.99
CA LEU A 191 41.42 4.33 16.37
C LEU A 191 42.43 4.13 15.23
N MET A 192 41.93 3.96 14.01
CA MET A 192 42.80 3.84 12.83
C MET A 192 43.64 5.09 12.58
N GLY A 193 43.02 6.28 12.73
CA GLY A 193 43.74 7.55 12.62
C GLY A 193 44.85 7.70 13.68
N LYS A 194 44.60 7.29 14.93
CA LYS A 194 45.65 7.28 15.99
C LYS A 194 46.75 6.27 15.72
N ALA A 195 46.40 5.05 15.31
CA ALA A 195 47.36 4.02 14.96
C ALA A 195 48.33 4.48 13.84
N VAL A 196 47.79 5.10 12.78
CA VAL A 196 48.61 5.63 11.68
C VAL A 196 49.53 6.78 12.12
N THR A 197 49.02 7.67 13.00
CA THR A 197 49.82 8.80 13.49
C THR A 197 50.89 8.39 14.50
N GLU A 198 50.70 7.35 15.28
CA GLU A 198 51.70 6.83 16.22
C GLU A 198 52.77 5.97 15.53
N ILE A 199 52.38 5.12 14.59
CA ILE A 199 53.29 4.29 13.81
C ILE A 199 54.14 5.14 12.83
N GLY A 200 53.57 6.26 12.32
CA GLY A 200 54.28 7.16 11.42
C GLY A 200 55.25 8.14 12.10
N LYS A 201 55.44 8.07 13.41
CA LYS A 201 56.37 8.89 14.21
C LYS A 201 57.70 8.20 14.53
N VAL A 202 57.94 7.03 13.97
CA VAL A 202 59.23 6.30 14.12
C VAL A 202 60.16 6.62 12.97
#